data_55040932acfcc6adc75fc81ae8902001
#
_entry.id   55040932acfcc6adc75fc81ae8902001
#
_cell.length_a   1.000
_cell.length_b   1.000
_cell.length_c   1.000
_cell.angle_alpha   90.00
_cell.angle_beta   90.00
_cell.angle_gamma   90.00
#
_symmetry.space_group_name_H-M   'P 1'
#
loop_
_entity.id
_entity.type
_entity.pdbx_description
1 polymer ?
#
loop_
_entity_poly.entity_id
_entity_poly.type
_entity_poly.pdbx_seq_one_letter_code
_entity_poly.pdbx_strand_id
1 'polypeptide(L)'
;MMSDLRKNIFSIKIWTVTTFCLLSLVNMNASNALAHSLQKDEIKEVKDNPSGKKVTGKVLDEFGEPIPSASILVEGRSRGVITDLDGTFVIEVLPTDKLVVSFLGMETQTILVGKQTNIVVKMQPQTAELDEVTVVAYGKQRKASVIGAINTVSMNELKMPVAKLSSGLAGQLAGIVVMQRSGEPGAGADFWIRGINTFGAGNKPLVLVDGVERSMDLVDVEDIASFSILKDATATALYGVRGANGIVLITTKRGTESAPKINARVEYGFTNPVRMPELANTEQWINYYNDITLESSGRLAIQPEEKAKYLNNTDPDLYPNVDWMQTLFKDFSNTTRVNINVTGGSPKIRYYVGGSFYSEGSVFNISDKDRYDASMRYNKFSFRSNIDINVTSSTELSLSLSNQYETKNRPYGSLSDLYAYMIRTSPIATPTIYSDGTLAKPSTGTNPYNSLNNSGYSQDFFNNAQSLISLTQDFSKMVTPGLKANVKFSWDAYNAHTLNRIVTPSTYYATGRDEEGNLDFVRSTEGSDYMKLTRTNSGTRTINFEASANYDRLFGEKHRVGALFLFSMRNYTDNFPGNYVDAFAHKNIGIAGRATYSYYDRYFAEFNFGYNGSENFAPDKRFGFFPSFAIGYM
;
A
#
# COMPACT_ATOMS: atom_id res chain seq x y z
N MET A 1 39.10 -12.95 -16.87
CA MET A 1 39.06 -11.80 -17.77
C MET A 1 37.61 -11.38 -18.18
N MET A 2 36.60 -12.25 -18.21
CA MET A 2 35.19 -11.85 -18.47
C MET A 2 34.38 -11.50 -17.19
N SER A 3 34.82 -11.90 -16.00
CA SER A 3 34.19 -11.58 -14.72
C SER A 3 34.42 -10.12 -14.28
N ASP A 4 35.58 -9.56 -14.62
CA ASP A 4 35.96 -8.21 -14.22
C ASP A 4 35.32 -7.11 -15.09
N LEU A 5 34.96 -7.43 -16.33
CA LEU A 5 34.23 -6.49 -17.20
C LEU A 5 32.77 -6.28 -16.74
N ARG A 6 32.11 -7.27 -16.14
CA ARG A 6 30.73 -7.14 -15.63
C ARG A 6 30.64 -6.31 -14.34
N LYS A 7 31.62 -6.43 -13.45
CA LYS A 7 31.68 -5.59 -12.22
C LYS A 7 31.87 -4.11 -12.56
N ASN A 8 32.69 -3.79 -13.57
CA ASN A 8 32.94 -2.41 -13.98
C ASN A 8 31.75 -1.75 -14.71
N ILE A 9 30.94 -2.50 -15.46
CA ILE A 9 29.76 -1.93 -16.14
C ILE A 9 28.65 -1.62 -15.14
N PHE A 10 28.53 -2.39 -14.06
CA PHE A 10 27.53 -2.13 -13.01
C PHE A 10 27.92 -0.96 -12.10
N SER A 11 29.22 -0.81 -11.81
CA SER A 11 29.74 0.33 -11.03
C SER A 11 29.67 1.66 -11.80
N ILE A 12 29.89 1.64 -13.12
CA ILE A 12 29.80 2.85 -13.96
C ILE A 12 28.36 3.36 -14.09
N LYS A 13 27.34 2.47 -14.15
CA LYS A 13 25.93 2.88 -14.19
C LYS A 13 25.40 3.44 -12.86
N ILE A 14 25.91 2.97 -11.74
CA ILE A 14 25.56 3.51 -10.42
C ILE A 14 26.25 4.87 -10.22
N TRP A 15 27.49 5.03 -10.69
CA TRP A 15 28.22 6.31 -10.60
C TRP A 15 27.57 7.40 -11.47
N THR A 16 27.06 7.08 -12.66
CA THR A 16 26.41 8.10 -13.51
C THR A 16 25.06 8.57 -12.94
N VAL A 17 24.29 7.71 -12.27
CA VAL A 17 23.04 8.11 -11.63
C VAL A 17 23.30 8.91 -10.34
N THR A 18 24.28 8.51 -9.53
CA THR A 18 24.67 9.27 -8.32
C THR A 18 25.32 10.61 -8.67
N THR A 19 26.12 10.69 -9.73
CA THR A 19 26.73 11.95 -10.18
C THR A 19 25.69 12.91 -10.75
N PHE A 20 24.65 12.42 -11.43
CA PHE A 20 23.56 13.26 -11.92
C PHE A 20 22.66 13.79 -10.79
N CYS A 21 22.40 13.00 -9.73
CA CYS A 21 21.71 13.46 -8.52
C CYS A 21 22.57 14.45 -7.70
N LEU A 22 23.88 14.27 -7.61
CA LEU A 22 24.79 15.19 -6.92
C LEU A 22 24.98 16.51 -7.69
N LEU A 23 25.02 16.50 -9.01
CA LEU A 23 25.09 17.71 -9.84
C LEU A 23 23.78 18.53 -9.78
N SER A 24 22.63 17.90 -9.62
CA SER A 24 21.36 18.61 -9.41
C SER A 24 21.26 19.25 -8.02
N LEU A 25 21.85 18.64 -6.99
CA LEU A 25 21.94 19.19 -5.63
C LEU A 25 22.94 20.36 -5.51
N VAL A 26 24.03 20.32 -6.28
CA VAL A 26 25.02 21.43 -6.32
C VAL A 26 24.44 22.67 -7.04
N ASN A 27 23.61 22.49 -8.06
CA ASN A 27 22.92 23.61 -8.73
C ASN A 27 21.82 24.26 -7.84
N MET A 28 21.22 23.54 -6.90
CA MET A 28 20.28 24.13 -5.93
C MET A 28 20.99 25.01 -4.88
N ASN A 29 22.25 24.70 -4.52
CA ASN A 29 23.02 25.53 -3.59
C ASN A 29 23.57 26.82 -4.23
N ALA A 30 23.81 26.83 -5.54
CA ALA A 30 24.23 28.03 -6.25
C ALA A 30 23.10 29.08 -6.38
N SER A 31 21.85 28.63 -6.48
CA SER A 31 20.68 29.53 -6.51
C SER A 31 20.40 30.21 -5.17
N ASN A 32 20.68 29.55 -4.06
CA ASN A 32 20.50 30.12 -2.73
C ASN A 32 21.61 31.12 -2.34
N ALA A 33 22.80 31.00 -2.90
CA ALA A 33 23.89 31.98 -2.67
C ALA A 33 23.62 33.33 -3.39
N LEU A 34 22.91 33.31 -4.53
CA LEU A 34 22.52 34.56 -5.22
C LEU A 34 21.31 35.25 -4.56
N ALA A 35 20.42 34.50 -3.91
CA ALA A 35 19.27 35.06 -3.19
C ALA A 35 19.66 35.77 -1.90
N HIS A 36 20.81 35.41 -1.29
CA HIS A 36 21.30 36.04 -0.06
C HIS A 36 22.09 37.31 -0.28
N SER A 37 22.53 37.64 -1.50
CA SER A 37 23.30 38.84 -1.80
C SER A 37 22.44 40.05 -2.19
N LEU A 38 21.15 39.90 -2.35
CA LEU A 38 20.22 40.97 -2.77
C LEU A 38 19.28 41.47 -1.66
N GLN A 39 19.48 41.03 -0.41
CA GLN A 39 18.64 41.48 0.71
C GLN A 39 19.53 42.04 1.85
N LYS A 40 20.33 43.05 1.52
CA LYS A 40 20.95 43.94 2.47
C LYS A 40 20.55 45.36 2.13
N ASP A 41 19.25 45.59 2.13
CA ASP A 41 18.71 46.92 2.24
C ASP A 41 18.24 47.12 3.68
N GLU A 42 18.78 48.20 4.24
CA GLU A 42 18.60 48.68 5.59
C GLU A 42 17.13 48.70 6.01
N ILE A 43 16.82 47.94 7.04
CA ILE A 43 15.63 48.20 7.85
C ILE A 43 15.87 49.53 8.54
N LYS A 44 15.41 50.63 7.98
CA LYS A 44 15.21 51.87 8.70
C LYS A 44 14.22 51.58 9.82
N GLU A 45 14.67 51.61 11.06
CA GLU A 45 13.79 51.77 12.21
C GLU A 45 12.88 52.96 11.95
N VAL A 46 11.63 52.68 11.55
CA VAL A 46 10.58 53.66 11.65
C VAL A 46 10.28 53.77 13.14
N LYS A 47 10.83 54.81 13.75
CA LYS A 47 10.36 55.28 15.04
C LYS A 47 8.89 55.70 14.86
N ASP A 48 7.99 54.77 15.05
CA ASP A 48 6.58 55.05 15.28
C ASP A 48 6.48 55.69 16.68
N ASN A 49 6.36 56.97 16.69
CA ASN A 49 5.95 57.70 17.85
C ASN A 49 4.58 58.33 17.56
N PRO A 50 3.48 57.60 17.79
CA PRO A 50 2.26 58.17 18.24
C PRO A 50 1.97 57.64 19.64
N SER A 51 1.69 58.54 20.58
CA SER A 51 1.17 58.21 21.91
C SER A 51 -0.12 57.38 21.82
N GLY A 52 0.07 56.05 21.68
CA GLY A 52 -1.05 55.10 21.71
C GLY A 52 -1.68 55.07 23.09
N LYS A 53 -2.99 54.93 23.14
CA LYS A 53 -3.73 54.73 24.40
C LYS A 53 -3.53 53.27 24.83
N LYS A 54 -3.21 53.06 26.11
CA LYS A 54 -3.14 51.73 26.69
C LYS A 54 -4.58 51.19 26.88
N VAL A 55 -4.89 50.06 26.21
CA VAL A 55 -6.18 49.36 26.28
C VAL A 55 -5.94 48.03 26.97
N THR A 56 -6.74 47.74 27.98
CA THR A 56 -6.81 46.44 28.64
C THR A 56 -8.02 45.67 28.15
N GLY A 57 -7.98 44.35 28.21
CA GLY A 57 -9.15 43.57 27.85
C GLY A 57 -9.07 42.14 28.38
N LYS A 58 -10.17 41.42 28.21
CA LYS A 58 -10.29 40.01 28.56
C LYS A 58 -10.96 39.22 27.44
N VAL A 59 -10.40 38.05 27.11
CA VAL A 59 -10.96 37.13 26.14
C VAL A 59 -11.59 35.96 26.90
N LEU A 60 -12.87 35.72 26.64
CA LEU A 60 -13.68 34.68 27.27
C LEU A 60 -14.28 33.74 26.21
N ASP A 61 -14.61 32.54 26.57
CA ASP A 61 -15.40 31.62 25.78
C ASP A 61 -16.92 31.88 25.90
N GLU A 62 -17.76 31.03 25.32
CA GLU A 62 -19.23 31.14 25.38
C GLU A 62 -19.79 30.95 26.79
N PHE A 63 -19.08 30.21 27.65
CA PHE A 63 -19.47 29.95 29.04
C PHE A 63 -18.97 31.02 30.01
N GLY A 64 -18.12 31.95 29.54
CA GLY A 64 -17.54 33.01 30.33
C GLY A 64 -16.21 32.64 31.01
N GLU A 65 -15.61 31.48 30.61
CA GLU A 65 -14.31 31.08 31.11
C GLU A 65 -13.19 31.80 30.34
N PRO A 66 -12.05 32.14 31.00
CA PRO A 66 -10.95 32.85 30.34
C PRO A 66 -10.21 31.97 29.30
N ILE A 67 -9.86 32.56 28.15
CA ILE A 67 -9.07 31.90 27.13
C ILE A 67 -7.61 32.35 27.19
N PRO A 68 -6.69 31.53 27.70
CA PRO A 68 -5.26 31.84 27.70
C PRO A 68 -4.64 31.67 26.29
N SER A 69 -3.57 32.41 26.00
CA SER A 69 -2.82 32.36 24.74
C SER A 69 -3.66 32.72 23.48
N ALA A 70 -4.77 33.40 23.60
CA ALA A 70 -5.46 33.98 22.44
C ALA A 70 -4.59 35.10 21.85
N SER A 71 -4.52 35.14 20.51
CA SER A 71 -3.74 36.14 19.78
C SER A 71 -4.56 37.38 19.50
N ILE A 72 -4.03 38.55 19.86
CA ILE A 72 -4.62 39.87 19.58
C ILE A 72 -3.65 40.63 18.68
N LEU A 73 -4.04 40.90 17.43
CA LEU A 73 -3.26 41.62 16.45
C LEU A 73 -3.95 42.93 16.08
N VAL A 74 -3.17 43.98 15.78
CA VAL A 74 -3.68 45.23 15.21
C VAL A 74 -3.79 45.06 13.69
N GLU A 75 -4.99 45.23 13.14
CA GLU A 75 -5.22 45.07 11.70
C GLU A 75 -4.32 46.02 10.87
N GLY A 76 -3.56 45.41 9.94
CA GLY A 76 -2.64 46.17 9.07
C GLY A 76 -1.29 46.55 9.70
N ARG A 77 -0.97 46.11 10.92
CA ARG A 77 0.30 46.36 11.58
C ARG A 77 0.92 45.06 12.12
N SER A 78 2.25 45.01 12.23
CA SER A 78 2.98 43.87 12.83
C SER A 78 3.00 43.89 14.35
N ARG A 79 2.05 44.53 15.01
CA ARG A 79 1.94 44.68 16.46
C ARG A 79 0.83 43.81 17.01
N GLY A 80 1.15 42.97 18.02
CA GLY A 80 0.17 42.10 18.67
C GLY A 80 0.64 41.67 20.05
N VAL A 81 -0.29 41.10 20.82
CA VAL A 81 -0.05 40.50 22.14
C VAL A 81 -0.83 39.20 22.23
N ILE A 82 -0.52 38.37 23.22
CA ILE A 82 -1.27 37.18 23.58
C ILE A 82 -1.88 37.36 24.99
N THR A 83 -3.02 36.70 25.25
CA THR A 83 -3.64 36.67 26.57
C THR A 83 -2.81 35.84 27.55
N ASP A 84 -2.84 36.26 28.82
CA ASP A 84 -2.28 35.52 29.97
C ASP A 84 -3.18 34.37 30.43
N LEU A 85 -2.83 33.71 31.54
CA LEU A 85 -3.59 32.58 32.09
C LEU A 85 -5.03 32.94 32.53
N ASP A 86 -5.26 34.20 32.85
CA ASP A 86 -6.58 34.73 33.24
C ASP A 86 -7.37 35.28 32.03
N GLY A 87 -6.85 35.04 30.79
CA GLY A 87 -7.43 35.52 29.55
C GLY A 87 -7.29 37.02 29.35
N THR A 88 -6.45 37.73 30.14
CA THR A 88 -6.30 39.19 30.06
C THR A 88 -5.19 39.60 29.09
N PHE A 89 -5.32 40.78 28.48
CA PHE A 89 -4.31 41.36 27.61
C PHE A 89 -4.20 42.86 27.84
N VAL A 90 -3.03 43.39 27.46
CA VAL A 90 -2.75 44.82 27.49
C VAL A 90 -2.04 45.19 26.18
N ILE A 91 -2.60 46.14 25.45
CA ILE A 91 -2.03 46.59 24.16
C ILE A 91 -2.14 48.11 24.03
N GLU A 92 -1.13 48.75 23.44
CA GLU A 92 -1.16 50.18 23.12
C GLU A 92 -1.58 50.37 21.67
N VAL A 93 -2.69 51.06 21.45
CA VAL A 93 -3.34 51.21 20.14
C VAL A 93 -3.97 52.59 19.99
N LEU A 94 -4.23 52.99 18.74
CA LEU A 94 -4.96 54.21 18.44
C LEU A 94 -6.49 53.98 18.48
N PRO A 95 -7.29 54.97 18.74
CA PRO A 95 -8.77 54.86 18.71
C PRO A 95 -9.33 54.39 17.37
N THR A 96 -8.57 54.62 16.28
CA THR A 96 -8.94 54.20 14.91
C THR A 96 -8.54 52.79 14.59
N ASP A 97 -7.73 52.12 15.41
CA ASP A 97 -7.23 50.77 15.17
C ASP A 97 -8.34 49.73 15.42
N LYS A 98 -8.25 48.61 14.70
CA LYS A 98 -9.09 47.44 14.90
C LYS A 98 -8.19 46.32 15.44
N LEU A 99 -8.71 45.63 16.45
CA LEU A 99 -8.09 44.45 17.06
C LEU A 99 -8.69 43.20 16.42
N VAL A 100 -7.84 42.35 15.85
CA VAL A 100 -8.19 41.01 15.39
C VAL A 100 -7.84 40.03 16.49
N VAL A 101 -8.86 39.43 17.11
CA VAL A 101 -8.71 38.43 18.16
C VAL A 101 -8.95 37.05 17.58
N SER A 102 -7.98 36.17 17.73
CA SER A 102 -8.05 34.80 17.21
C SER A 102 -7.53 33.77 18.23
N PHE A 103 -8.16 32.61 18.25
CA PHE A 103 -7.75 31.46 19.03
C PHE A 103 -8.07 30.17 18.27
N LEU A 104 -7.29 29.13 18.48
CA LEU A 104 -7.44 27.84 17.76
C LEU A 104 -8.84 27.23 18.07
N GLY A 105 -9.64 27.01 17.02
CA GLY A 105 -11.00 26.45 17.18
C GLY A 105 -12.10 27.46 17.53
N MET A 106 -11.77 28.75 17.57
CA MET A 106 -12.74 29.84 17.82
C MET A 106 -12.89 30.75 16.60
N GLU A 107 -14.04 31.37 16.44
CA GLU A 107 -14.32 32.33 15.36
C GLU A 107 -13.51 33.61 15.57
N THR A 108 -12.74 34.01 14.57
CA THR A 108 -11.92 35.24 14.62
C THR A 108 -12.83 36.47 14.67
N GLN A 109 -12.65 37.32 15.69
CA GLN A 109 -13.42 38.55 15.84
C GLN A 109 -12.58 39.78 15.57
N THR A 110 -13.15 40.77 14.89
CA THR A 110 -12.51 42.07 14.62
C THR A 110 -13.29 43.16 15.36
N ILE A 111 -12.60 43.87 16.28
CA ILE A 111 -13.20 44.88 17.16
C ILE A 111 -12.55 46.24 16.94
N LEU A 112 -13.35 47.27 16.69
CA LEU A 112 -12.88 48.64 16.65
C LEU A 112 -12.61 49.16 18.07
N VAL A 113 -11.42 49.68 18.32
CA VAL A 113 -11.02 50.18 19.66
C VAL A 113 -11.85 51.38 20.08
N GLY A 114 -12.00 52.39 19.24
CA GLY A 114 -12.82 53.59 19.56
C GLY A 114 -12.38 54.31 20.83
N LYS A 115 -13.33 54.68 21.69
CA LYS A 115 -13.06 55.32 22.99
C LYS A 115 -12.87 54.34 24.16
N GLN A 116 -12.98 53.04 23.94
CA GLN A 116 -12.91 52.02 24.97
C GLN A 116 -11.51 51.90 25.57
N THR A 117 -11.43 51.69 26.89
CA THR A 117 -10.19 51.44 27.62
C THR A 117 -10.13 50.03 28.16
N ASN A 118 -11.30 49.36 28.23
CA ASN A 118 -11.42 47.97 28.60
C ASN A 118 -12.33 47.27 27.60
N ILE A 119 -11.85 46.16 27.00
CA ILE A 119 -12.53 45.41 25.93
C ILE A 119 -12.72 43.97 26.41
N VAL A 120 -13.97 43.52 26.50
CA VAL A 120 -14.28 42.12 26.77
C VAL A 120 -14.73 41.47 25.47
N VAL A 121 -14.01 40.43 25.08
CA VAL A 121 -14.26 39.66 23.84
C VAL A 121 -14.82 38.30 24.24
N LYS A 122 -16.03 37.98 23.83
CA LYS A 122 -16.60 36.64 23.97
C LYS A 122 -16.42 35.93 22.63
N MET A 123 -15.50 34.97 22.58
CA MET A 123 -15.29 34.14 21.41
C MET A 123 -16.32 33.01 21.37
N GLN A 124 -16.83 32.75 20.17
CA GLN A 124 -17.68 31.59 19.93
C GLN A 124 -16.85 30.47 19.33
N PRO A 125 -17.16 29.21 19.65
CA PRO A 125 -16.54 28.10 18.92
C PRO A 125 -16.74 28.32 17.44
N GLN A 126 -15.68 28.16 16.67
CA GLN A 126 -15.80 28.12 15.23
C GLN A 126 -16.61 26.86 14.89
N THR A 127 -17.92 26.98 14.84
CA THR A 127 -18.82 26.04 14.17
C THR A 127 -18.65 26.19 12.66
N ALA A 128 -17.41 26.13 12.18
CA ALA A 128 -17.18 25.53 10.91
C ALA A 128 -17.52 24.04 11.19
N GLU A 129 -18.78 23.65 10.97
CA GLU A 129 -19.02 22.41 10.27
C GLU A 129 -18.15 22.54 9.03
N LEU A 130 -16.88 22.13 9.12
CA LEU A 130 -16.12 21.67 7.98
C LEU A 130 -17.06 20.65 7.38
N ASP A 131 -17.65 20.96 6.24
CA ASP A 131 -18.41 20.00 5.45
C ASP A 131 -17.47 18.82 5.18
N GLU A 132 -17.43 17.89 6.15
CA GLU A 132 -16.56 16.73 6.09
C GLU A 132 -16.98 15.94 4.86
N VAL A 133 -16.17 16.08 3.82
CA VAL A 133 -16.46 15.49 2.51
C VAL A 133 -15.87 14.11 2.48
N THR A 134 -16.71 13.11 2.35
CA THR A 134 -16.32 11.71 2.17
C THR A 134 -16.25 11.38 0.68
N VAL A 135 -15.22 10.62 0.31
CA VAL A 135 -15.13 10.04 -1.04
C VAL A 135 -16.16 8.92 -1.14
N VAL A 136 -17.08 9.08 -2.06
CA VAL A 136 -18.13 8.09 -2.40
C VAL A 136 -17.95 7.63 -3.85
N ALA A 137 -18.76 6.66 -4.27
CA ALA A 137 -18.80 6.19 -5.64
C ALA A 137 -18.80 7.37 -6.63
N TYR A 138 -17.76 7.46 -7.47
CA TYR A 138 -17.60 8.44 -8.56
C TYR A 138 -17.69 9.92 -8.16
N GLY A 139 -17.37 10.28 -6.89
CA GLY A 139 -17.40 11.68 -6.49
C GLY A 139 -17.10 11.89 -5.00
N LYS A 140 -17.29 13.14 -4.58
CA LYS A 140 -17.22 13.54 -3.19
C LYS A 140 -18.63 13.92 -2.74
N GLN A 141 -19.04 13.46 -1.56
CA GLN A 141 -20.29 13.88 -0.90
C GLN A 141 -19.99 14.39 0.51
N ARG A 142 -20.85 15.25 1.02
CA ARG A 142 -20.81 15.60 2.45
C ARG A 142 -21.09 14.34 3.27
N LYS A 143 -20.31 14.09 4.29
CA LYS A 143 -20.45 12.93 5.17
C LYS A 143 -21.88 12.83 5.76
N ALA A 144 -22.46 13.96 6.12
CA ALA A 144 -23.85 14.05 6.60
C ALA A 144 -24.90 13.62 5.56
N SER A 145 -24.59 13.70 4.26
CA SER A 145 -25.52 13.32 3.17
C SER A 145 -25.41 11.87 2.74
N VAL A 146 -24.47 11.11 3.31
CA VAL A 146 -24.23 9.70 2.95
C VAL A 146 -25.09 8.78 3.80
N ILE A 147 -26.09 8.14 3.19
CA ILE A 147 -27.03 7.23 3.89
C ILE A 147 -26.44 5.83 4.03
N GLY A 148 -25.56 5.41 3.08
CA GLY A 148 -24.92 4.09 3.10
C GLY A 148 -23.81 3.97 4.14
N ALA A 149 -23.58 2.75 4.67
CA ALA A 149 -22.49 2.48 5.61
C ALA A 149 -21.12 2.60 4.93
N ILE A 150 -20.41 3.69 5.23
CA ILE A 150 -19.02 3.95 4.82
C ILE A 150 -18.13 3.95 6.05
N ASN A 151 -17.07 3.15 6.02
CA ASN A 151 -16.02 3.20 7.02
C ASN A 151 -14.79 3.87 6.41
N THR A 152 -14.37 4.98 6.99
CA THR A 152 -13.10 5.63 6.67
C THR A 152 -12.07 5.24 7.72
N VAL A 153 -10.85 4.98 7.30
CA VAL A 153 -9.76 4.49 8.15
C VAL A 153 -8.72 5.58 8.33
N SER A 154 -8.23 5.70 9.55
CA SER A 154 -7.09 6.57 9.84
C SER A 154 -5.82 6.03 9.16
N MET A 155 -5.12 6.88 8.41
CA MET A 155 -3.89 6.47 7.74
C MET A 155 -2.79 6.05 8.71
N ASN A 156 -2.80 6.55 9.94
CA ASN A 156 -1.82 6.17 10.95
C ASN A 156 -1.97 4.71 11.39
N GLU A 157 -3.18 4.16 11.36
CA GLU A 157 -3.46 2.75 11.69
C GLU A 157 -2.97 1.79 10.59
N LEU A 158 -2.89 2.25 9.34
CA LEU A 158 -2.44 1.45 8.20
C LEU A 158 -0.92 1.48 7.99
N LYS A 159 -0.17 2.32 8.72
CA LYS A 159 1.29 2.44 8.59
C LYS A 159 2.02 1.29 9.28
N MET A 160 1.91 0.11 8.72
CA MET A 160 2.61 -1.09 9.17
C MET A 160 3.84 -1.38 8.30
N PRO A 161 4.90 -1.98 8.85
CA PRO A 161 6.12 -2.33 8.12
C PRO A 161 5.94 -3.60 7.26
N VAL A 162 4.92 -3.61 6.40
CA VAL A 162 4.59 -4.74 5.52
C VAL A 162 4.90 -4.42 4.06
N ALA A 163 5.24 -5.44 3.26
CA ALA A 163 5.54 -5.29 1.84
C ALA A 163 4.34 -4.79 1.03
N LYS A 164 3.15 -5.29 1.34
CA LYS A 164 1.89 -5.04 0.61
C LYS A 164 0.81 -4.54 1.55
N LEU A 165 0.00 -3.58 1.08
CA LEU A 165 -1.05 -2.95 1.88
C LEU A 165 -2.10 -3.96 2.37
N SER A 166 -2.44 -4.95 1.51
CA SER A 166 -3.42 -6.00 1.86
C SER A 166 -3.04 -6.77 3.12
N SER A 167 -1.74 -7.05 3.33
CA SER A 167 -1.24 -7.76 4.53
C SER A 167 -1.39 -6.93 5.81
N GLY A 168 -1.35 -5.59 5.70
CA GLY A 168 -1.52 -4.67 6.83
C GLY A 168 -2.98 -4.46 7.27
N LEU A 169 -3.98 -4.98 6.53
CA LEU A 169 -5.39 -4.78 6.88
C LEU A 169 -5.90 -5.74 7.96
N ALA A 170 -5.15 -6.81 8.26
CA ALA A 170 -5.59 -7.83 9.21
C ALA A 170 -5.80 -7.25 10.62
N GLY A 171 -7.02 -7.42 11.15
CA GLY A 171 -7.37 -6.94 12.49
C GLY A 171 -7.57 -5.42 12.63
N GLN A 172 -7.34 -4.63 11.58
CA GLN A 172 -7.42 -3.16 11.64
C GLN A 172 -8.83 -2.62 11.31
N LEU A 173 -9.64 -3.41 10.61
CA LEU A 173 -10.87 -2.90 10.01
C LEU A 173 -12.09 -3.77 10.36
N ALA A 174 -13.09 -3.16 11.00
CA ALA A 174 -14.34 -3.85 11.30
C ALA A 174 -15.09 -4.26 10.03
N GLY A 175 -15.43 -5.57 9.94
CA GLY A 175 -16.16 -6.15 8.83
C GLY A 175 -15.32 -6.51 7.60
N ILE A 176 -13.99 -6.52 7.74
CA ILE A 176 -13.07 -7.13 6.77
C ILE A 176 -12.51 -8.42 7.34
N VAL A 177 -12.54 -9.48 6.55
CA VAL A 177 -11.84 -10.73 6.79
C VAL A 177 -10.58 -10.73 5.92
N VAL A 178 -9.43 -10.89 6.52
CA VAL A 178 -8.13 -10.94 5.81
C VAL A 178 -7.49 -12.28 6.07
N MET A 179 -6.98 -12.91 5.02
CA MET A 179 -6.26 -14.19 5.11
C MET A 179 -4.92 -14.07 4.37
N GLN A 180 -3.85 -14.07 5.14
CA GLN A 180 -2.50 -14.23 4.59
C GLN A 180 -2.19 -15.72 4.47
N ARG A 181 -2.02 -16.20 3.24
CA ARG A 181 -1.79 -17.62 2.94
C ARG A 181 -0.32 -18.02 3.05
N SER A 182 0.58 -17.07 2.99
CA SER A 182 2.03 -17.28 2.98
C SER A 182 2.73 -16.17 3.76
N GLY A 183 3.78 -16.53 4.50
CA GLY A 183 4.75 -15.61 5.11
C GLY A 183 5.96 -15.34 4.21
N GLU A 184 5.88 -15.68 2.94
CA GLU A 184 6.94 -15.49 1.96
C GLU A 184 7.23 -14.00 1.74
N PRO A 185 8.50 -13.57 1.63
CA PRO A 185 8.83 -12.18 1.36
C PRO A 185 8.08 -11.61 0.15
N GLY A 186 7.46 -10.45 0.33
CA GLY A 186 6.62 -9.81 -0.69
C GLY A 186 5.24 -10.42 -0.88
N ALA A 187 4.81 -11.38 -0.04
CA ALA A 187 3.46 -11.93 -0.12
C ALA A 187 2.41 -10.91 0.30
N GLY A 188 1.27 -10.90 -0.41
CA GLY A 188 0.07 -10.16 -0.05
C GLY A 188 -0.94 -11.04 0.71
N ALA A 189 -2.10 -10.46 1.02
CA ALA A 189 -3.20 -11.16 1.64
C ALA A 189 -4.46 -11.10 0.78
N ASP A 190 -5.27 -12.14 0.85
CA ASP A 190 -6.65 -12.11 0.35
C ASP A 190 -7.56 -11.47 1.40
N PHE A 191 -8.54 -10.69 0.95
CA PHE A 191 -9.48 -10.06 1.86
C PHE A 191 -10.90 -10.05 1.30
N TRP A 192 -11.89 -10.03 2.21
CA TRP A 192 -13.31 -10.01 1.90
C TRP A 192 -14.03 -9.02 2.81
N ILE A 193 -15.09 -8.41 2.29
CA ILE A 193 -15.95 -7.52 3.05
C ILE A 193 -17.21 -8.30 3.46
N ARG A 194 -17.46 -8.39 4.77
CA ARG A 194 -18.58 -9.16 5.38
C ARG A 194 -18.57 -10.66 5.04
N GLY A 195 -17.39 -11.21 4.67
CA GLY A 195 -17.22 -12.62 4.34
C GLY A 195 -17.33 -12.95 2.84
N ILE A 196 -17.36 -14.24 2.51
CA ILE A 196 -17.45 -14.74 1.13
C ILE A 196 -18.92 -14.91 0.78
N ASN A 197 -19.44 -14.11 -0.15
CA ASN A 197 -20.85 -14.06 -0.51
C ASN A 197 -21.18 -14.79 -1.82
N THR A 198 -20.16 -15.29 -2.55
CA THR A 198 -20.34 -15.91 -3.87
C THR A 198 -19.60 -17.23 -3.95
N PHE A 199 -20.22 -18.21 -4.63
CA PHE A 199 -19.58 -19.47 -5.02
C PHE A 199 -19.04 -19.32 -6.44
N GLY A 200 -17.72 -19.39 -6.62
CA GLY A 200 -17.09 -19.34 -7.93
C GLY A 200 -16.10 -18.18 -8.13
N ALA A 201 -15.79 -17.88 -9.39
CA ALA A 201 -14.87 -16.80 -9.74
C ALA A 201 -15.44 -15.43 -9.38
N GLY A 202 -14.61 -14.55 -8.79
CA GLY A 202 -15.01 -13.17 -8.52
C GLY A 202 -15.57 -12.92 -7.12
N ASN A 203 -15.04 -13.60 -6.11
CA ASN A 203 -15.43 -13.39 -4.69
C ASN A 203 -14.67 -12.22 -3.99
N LYS A 204 -13.77 -11.53 -4.68
CA LYS A 204 -12.99 -10.44 -4.11
C LYS A 204 -13.73 -9.10 -4.23
N PRO A 205 -13.56 -8.18 -3.26
CA PRO A 205 -14.06 -6.82 -3.36
C PRO A 205 -13.42 -6.05 -4.54
N LEU A 206 -14.16 -5.10 -5.09
CA LEU A 206 -13.64 -4.18 -6.09
C LEU A 206 -12.74 -3.14 -5.41
N VAL A 207 -11.51 -3.00 -5.85
CA VAL A 207 -10.59 -1.97 -5.34
C VAL A 207 -10.42 -0.87 -6.39
N LEU A 208 -10.62 0.37 -5.98
CA LEU A 208 -10.49 1.56 -6.82
C LEU A 208 -9.41 2.49 -6.25
N VAL A 209 -8.39 2.74 -7.04
CA VAL A 209 -7.34 3.72 -6.74
C VAL A 209 -7.56 4.95 -7.63
N ASP A 210 -7.87 6.08 -7.02
CA ASP A 210 -8.24 7.33 -7.70
C ASP A 210 -9.41 7.15 -8.71
N GLY A 211 -10.31 6.19 -8.40
CA GLY A 211 -11.48 5.85 -9.22
C GLY A 211 -11.21 4.81 -10.31
N VAL A 212 -9.98 4.35 -10.48
CA VAL A 212 -9.60 3.31 -11.45
C VAL A 212 -9.43 1.97 -10.75
N GLU A 213 -9.95 0.88 -11.33
CA GLU A 213 -9.77 -0.47 -10.79
C GLU A 213 -8.32 -0.91 -10.86
N ARG A 214 -7.70 -1.04 -9.70
CA ARG A 214 -6.30 -1.41 -9.51
C ARG A 214 -6.14 -2.19 -8.21
N SER A 215 -5.10 -3.02 -8.10
CA SER A 215 -4.75 -3.64 -6.82
C SER A 215 -4.31 -2.59 -5.80
N MET A 216 -4.76 -2.72 -4.55
CA MET A 216 -4.31 -1.85 -3.45
C MET A 216 -2.82 -2.02 -3.15
N ASP A 217 -2.25 -3.19 -3.45
CA ASP A 217 -0.83 -3.50 -3.22
C ASP A 217 0.12 -2.72 -4.14
N LEU A 218 -0.45 -2.02 -5.16
CA LEU A 218 0.28 -1.10 -6.03
C LEU A 218 0.36 0.34 -5.49
N VAL A 219 -0.12 0.56 -4.27
CA VAL A 219 -0.05 1.86 -3.60
C VAL A 219 0.79 1.73 -2.34
N ASP A 220 1.79 2.59 -2.19
CA ASP A 220 2.51 2.70 -0.92
C ASP A 220 1.60 3.38 0.12
N VAL A 221 1.62 2.90 1.36
CA VAL A 221 0.78 3.45 2.43
C VAL A 221 1.06 4.94 2.67
N GLU A 222 2.29 5.39 2.45
CA GLU A 222 2.67 6.80 2.58
C GLU A 222 2.10 7.68 1.47
N ASP A 223 1.67 7.10 0.35
CA ASP A 223 1.03 7.83 -0.76
C ASP A 223 -0.49 7.96 -0.57
N ILE A 224 -1.09 7.32 0.43
CA ILE A 224 -2.54 7.31 0.63
C ILE A 224 -2.98 8.57 1.39
N ALA A 225 -4.01 9.26 0.86
CA ALA A 225 -4.70 10.36 1.52
C ALA A 225 -5.93 9.88 2.29
N SER A 226 -6.73 8.97 1.70
CA SER A 226 -7.90 8.38 2.34
C SER A 226 -8.14 6.95 1.89
N PHE A 227 -8.65 6.13 2.81
CA PHE A 227 -9.04 4.75 2.61
C PHE A 227 -10.47 4.58 3.12
N SER A 228 -11.39 4.19 2.23
CA SER A 228 -12.81 4.04 2.57
C SER A 228 -13.35 2.72 2.04
N ILE A 229 -14.31 2.14 2.78
CA ILE A 229 -14.94 0.88 2.42
C ILE A 229 -16.43 1.09 2.29
N LEU A 230 -16.98 0.76 1.11
CA LEU A 230 -18.41 0.75 0.83
C LEU A 230 -18.93 -0.67 1.02
N LYS A 231 -19.82 -0.85 1.99
CA LYS A 231 -20.31 -2.18 2.41
C LYS A 231 -21.75 -2.44 1.96
N ASP A 232 -22.54 -1.38 1.69
CA ASP A 232 -23.96 -1.48 1.43
C ASP A 232 -24.30 -1.37 -0.05
N ALA A 233 -25.39 -2.02 -0.46
CA ALA A 233 -25.85 -2.06 -1.84
C ALA A 233 -26.15 -0.66 -2.41
N THR A 234 -26.65 0.28 -1.60
CA THR A 234 -26.89 1.67 -2.02
C THR A 234 -25.61 2.37 -2.43
N ALA A 235 -24.52 2.18 -1.64
CA ALA A 235 -23.22 2.76 -1.93
C ALA A 235 -22.53 2.08 -3.13
N THR A 236 -22.83 0.81 -3.45
CA THR A 236 -22.17 0.03 -4.49
C THR A 236 -22.94 -0.11 -5.79
N ALA A 237 -24.25 0.24 -5.82
CA ALA A 237 -25.13 0.06 -6.98
C ALA A 237 -24.62 0.73 -8.27
N LEU A 238 -23.93 1.86 -8.17
CA LEU A 238 -23.33 2.56 -9.31
C LEU A 238 -22.28 1.72 -10.06
N TYR A 239 -21.72 0.69 -9.41
CA TYR A 239 -20.76 -0.25 -10.02
C TYR A 239 -21.40 -1.54 -10.52
N GLY A 240 -22.73 -1.66 -10.38
CA GLY A 240 -23.52 -2.82 -10.80
C GLY A 240 -23.01 -4.12 -10.16
N VAL A 241 -22.98 -5.21 -10.93
CA VAL A 241 -22.52 -6.54 -10.48
C VAL A 241 -21.11 -6.50 -9.86
N ARG A 242 -20.23 -5.62 -10.35
CA ARG A 242 -18.82 -5.52 -9.87
C ARG A 242 -18.73 -5.03 -8.43
N GLY A 243 -19.73 -4.29 -7.95
CA GLY A 243 -19.82 -3.82 -6.57
C GLY A 243 -20.44 -4.82 -5.58
N ALA A 244 -20.88 -6.00 -6.02
CA ALA A 244 -21.64 -6.94 -5.21
C ALA A 244 -20.90 -7.45 -3.96
N ASN A 245 -19.58 -7.58 -4.01
CA ASN A 245 -18.72 -8.02 -2.89
C ASN A 245 -18.20 -6.86 -2.03
N GLY A 246 -18.75 -5.65 -2.19
CA GLY A 246 -18.25 -4.43 -1.58
C GLY A 246 -17.11 -3.77 -2.37
N ILE A 247 -16.79 -2.54 -1.98
CA ILE A 247 -15.80 -1.71 -2.70
C ILE A 247 -14.83 -1.09 -1.71
N VAL A 248 -13.56 -1.09 -2.06
CA VAL A 248 -12.50 -0.32 -1.39
C VAL A 248 -12.14 0.88 -2.25
N LEU A 249 -12.24 2.08 -1.69
CA LEU A 249 -11.85 3.33 -2.33
C LEU A 249 -10.55 3.82 -1.70
N ILE A 250 -9.52 3.99 -2.52
CA ILE A 250 -8.23 4.55 -2.13
C ILE A 250 -8.03 5.84 -2.90
N THR A 251 -7.84 6.94 -2.17
CA THR A 251 -7.44 8.22 -2.78
C THR A 251 -6.00 8.48 -2.45
N THR A 252 -5.21 8.82 -3.47
CA THR A 252 -3.78 9.11 -3.27
C THR A 252 -3.56 10.59 -2.92
N LYS A 253 -2.45 10.89 -2.24
CA LYS A 253 -2.05 12.24 -1.87
C LYS A 253 -1.85 13.12 -3.10
N ARG A 254 -2.31 14.37 -2.99
CA ARG A 254 -2.14 15.41 -4.01
C ARG A 254 -1.40 16.60 -3.44
N GLY A 255 -0.96 17.49 -4.33
CA GLY A 255 -0.31 18.73 -3.94
C GLY A 255 -1.25 19.68 -3.20
N THR A 256 -0.66 20.55 -2.39
CA THR A 256 -1.34 21.63 -1.68
C THR A 256 -0.76 22.98 -2.07
N GLU A 257 -1.53 24.05 -1.97
CA GLU A 257 -1.04 25.42 -2.17
C GLU A 257 -0.18 25.85 -1.00
N SER A 258 1.06 25.43 -1.01
CA SER A 258 2.05 25.70 0.05
C SER A 258 3.47 25.66 -0.50
N ALA A 259 4.41 26.24 0.24
CA ALA A 259 5.83 26.01 -0.01
C ALA A 259 6.13 24.49 0.00
N PRO A 260 7.15 24.04 -0.74
CA PRO A 260 7.51 22.63 -0.79
C PRO A 260 7.80 22.07 0.61
N LYS A 261 7.11 20.97 0.96
CA LYS A 261 7.34 20.21 2.20
C LYS A 261 7.93 18.85 1.82
N ILE A 262 9.08 18.54 2.39
CA ILE A 262 9.78 17.28 2.18
C ILE A 262 9.55 16.41 3.42
N ASN A 263 9.10 15.17 3.23
CA ASN A 263 9.01 14.17 4.28
C ASN A 263 9.91 12.99 3.89
N ALA A 264 10.71 12.53 4.84
CA ALA A 264 11.54 11.34 4.69
C ALA A 264 11.30 10.40 5.88
N ARG A 265 11.18 9.10 5.60
CA ARG A 265 11.00 8.06 6.61
C ARG A 265 11.91 6.89 6.29
N VAL A 266 12.64 6.42 7.29
CA VAL A 266 13.48 5.22 7.21
C VAL A 266 13.05 4.28 8.32
N GLU A 267 12.83 3.02 7.97
CA GLU A 267 12.46 1.96 8.90
C GLU A 267 13.38 0.78 8.70
N TYR A 268 13.83 0.21 9.79
CA TYR A 268 14.52 -1.07 9.83
C TYR A 268 13.83 -1.96 10.85
N GLY A 269 13.47 -3.18 10.45
CA GLY A 269 12.72 -4.09 11.26
C GLY A 269 13.32 -5.49 11.25
N PHE A 270 13.05 -6.23 12.34
CA PHE A 270 13.30 -7.67 12.44
C PHE A 270 11.96 -8.39 12.33
N THR A 271 11.94 -9.48 11.58
CA THR A 271 10.77 -10.35 11.43
C THR A 271 11.12 -11.74 11.87
N ASN A 272 10.19 -12.40 12.56
CA ASN A 272 10.30 -13.79 12.97
C ASN A 272 8.98 -14.52 12.67
N PRO A 273 9.01 -15.85 12.46
CA PRO A 273 7.79 -16.61 12.31
C PRO A 273 6.93 -16.52 13.58
N VAL A 274 5.66 -16.14 13.42
CA VAL A 274 4.71 -16.06 14.56
C VAL A 274 4.33 -17.44 15.06
N ARG A 275 4.30 -18.45 14.16
CA ARG A 275 3.98 -19.82 14.47
C ARG A 275 4.75 -20.75 13.55
N MET A 276 5.42 -21.72 14.14
CA MET A 276 6.09 -22.81 13.43
C MET A 276 5.48 -24.13 13.92
N PRO A 277 5.30 -25.15 13.03
CA PRO A 277 4.88 -26.46 13.46
C PRO A 277 5.97 -27.14 14.29
N GLU A 278 5.59 -27.79 15.36
CA GLU A 278 6.46 -28.69 16.10
C GLU A 278 6.43 -30.07 15.43
N LEU A 279 7.59 -30.54 14.99
CA LEU A 279 7.73 -31.85 14.40
C LEU A 279 8.18 -32.87 15.49
N ALA A 280 7.83 -34.13 15.29
CA ALA A 280 8.33 -35.21 16.16
C ALA A 280 9.85 -35.29 16.11
N ASN A 281 10.49 -35.31 17.25
CA ASN A 281 11.92 -35.62 17.36
C ASN A 281 12.19 -37.08 17.01
N THR A 282 13.47 -37.45 16.88
CA THR A 282 13.89 -38.78 16.48
C THR A 282 13.33 -39.87 17.41
N GLU A 283 13.34 -39.67 18.72
CA GLU A 283 12.80 -40.67 19.66
C GLU A 283 11.29 -40.85 19.51
N GLN A 284 10.56 -39.76 19.46
CA GLN A 284 9.10 -39.77 19.27
C GLN A 284 8.73 -40.45 17.95
N TRP A 285 9.46 -40.10 16.86
CA TRP A 285 9.21 -40.67 15.55
C TRP A 285 9.49 -42.17 15.51
N ILE A 286 10.62 -42.64 16.08
CA ILE A 286 10.98 -44.07 16.13
C ILE A 286 9.93 -44.83 16.96
N ASN A 287 9.52 -44.32 18.11
CA ASN A 287 8.51 -44.96 18.93
C ASN A 287 7.21 -45.13 18.17
N TYR A 288 6.70 -44.03 17.56
CA TYR A 288 5.49 -44.03 16.74
C TYR A 288 5.60 -45.04 15.57
N TYR A 289 6.71 -45.06 14.86
CA TYR A 289 6.93 -45.97 13.75
C TYR A 289 7.00 -47.44 14.21
N ASN A 290 7.66 -47.72 15.32
CA ASN A 290 7.71 -49.02 15.91
C ASN A 290 6.34 -49.52 16.41
N ASP A 291 5.53 -48.64 17.00
CA ASP A 291 4.16 -48.98 17.43
C ASP A 291 3.30 -49.43 16.25
N ILE A 292 3.31 -48.66 15.14
CA ILE A 292 2.58 -49.03 13.92
C ILE A 292 3.07 -50.33 13.30
N THR A 293 4.37 -50.53 13.24
CA THR A 293 4.94 -51.74 12.63
C THR A 293 4.75 -52.96 13.51
N LEU A 294 4.82 -52.83 14.82
CA LEU A 294 4.51 -53.88 15.76
C LEU A 294 3.05 -54.34 15.65
N GLU A 295 2.10 -53.36 15.55
CA GLU A 295 0.68 -53.66 15.41
C GLU A 295 0.36 -54.31 14.07
N SER A 296 0.99 -53.89 12.99
CA SER A 296 0.71 -54.37 11.63
C SER A 296 1.46 -55.65 11.25
N SER A 297 2.68 -55.89 11.75
CA SER A 297 3.56 -56.99 11.34
C SER A 297 4.06 -57.84 12.50
N GLY A 298 3.75 -57.49 13.75
CA GLY A 298 4.19 -58.19 14.96
C GLY A 298 5.70 -58.05 15.26
N ARG A 299 6.40 -57.08 14.60
CA ARG A 299 7.83 -56.85 14.77
C ARG A 299 8.14 -55.37 14.85
N LEU A 300 9.16 -55.01 15.63
CA LEU A 300 9.73 -53.68 15.65
C LEU A 300 10.45 -53.41 14.32
N ALA A 301 10.22 -52.26 13.71
CA ALA A 301 10.96 -51.83 12.53
C ALA A 301 12.41 -51.45 12.87
N ILE A 302 12.61 -50.81 14.02
CA ILE A 302 13.91 -50.33 14.52
C ILE A 302 14.13 -50.92 15.87
N GLN A 303 15.21 -51.74 15.99
CA GLN A 303 15.55 -52.43 17.23
C GLN A 303 16.14 -51.45 18.27
N PRO A 304 16.08 -51.75 19.57
CA PRO A 304 16.60 -50.88 20.63
C PRO A 304 18.07 -50.47 20.46
N GLU A 305 18.91 -51.39 19.99
CA GLU A 305 20.34 -51.14 19.74
C GLU A 305 20.54 -50.16 18.57
N GLU A 306 19.72 -50.27 17.55
CA GLU A 306 19.74 -49.37 16.40
C GLU A 306 19.16 -47.97 16.77
N LYS A 307 18.05 -47.95 17.54
CA LYS A 307 17.51 -46.70 18.11
C LYS A 307 18.58 -45.94 18.91
N ALA A 308 19.39 -46.67 19.71
CA ALA A 308 20.47 -46.05 20.47
C ALA A 308 21.52 -45.36 19.58
N LYS A 309 21.80 -45.89 18.38
CA LYS A 309 22.76 -45.28 17.44
C LYS A 309 22.25 -43.94 16.92
N TYR A 310 20.95 -43.83 16.58
CA TYR A 310 20.33 -42.56 16.18
C TYR A 310 20.36 -41.53 17.31
N LEU A 311 19.98 -41.93 18.54
CA LEU A 311 19.89 -41.02 19.66
C LEU A 311 21.26 -40.53 20.16
N ASN A 312 22.28 -41.43 20.13
CA ASN A 312 23.64 -41.11 20.56
C ASN A 312 24.49 -40.50 19.46
N ASN A 313 23.93 -40.32 18.25
CA ASN A 313 24.64 -39.75 17.08
C ASN A 313 25.95 -40.49 16.78
N THR A 314 25.92 -41.84 16.87
CA THR A 314 27.12 -42.70 16.79
C THR A 314 27.79 -42.61 15.42
N ASP A 315 27.01 -42.58 14.35
CA ASP A 315 27.44 -42.36 12.97
C ASP A 315 26.37 -41.53 12.27
N PRO A 316 26.53 -40.20 12.23
CA PRO A 316 25.51 -39.28 11.66
C PRO A 316 25.19 -39.50 10.18
N ASP A 317 26.10 -40.14 9.43
CA ASP A 317 25.91 -40.45 8.03
C ASP A 317 24.93 -41.60 7.82
N LEU A 318 25.07 -42.67 8.63
CA LEU A 318 24.24 -43.87 8.54
C LEU A 318 23.05 -43.85 9.51
N TYR A 319 23.16 -43.15 10.63
CA TYR A 319 22.13 -43.01 11.66
C TYR A 319 21.81 -41.51 11.91
N PRO A 320 21.26 -40.80 10.93
CA PRO A 320 21.02 -39.36 11.04
C PRO A 320 19.96 -39.04 12.11
N ASN A 321 20.14 -37.89 12.75
CA ASN A 321 19.22 -37.32 13.72
C ASN A 321 19.03 -35.81 13.36
N VAL A 322 18.16 -35.51 12.40
CA VAL A 322 18.04 -34.20 11.83
C VAL A 322 16.78 -33.49 12.32
N ASP A 323 16.94 -32.37 12.99
CA ASP A 323 15.85 -31.40 13.19
C ASP A 323 15.72 -30.52 11.95
N TRP A 324 14.74 -30.85 11.09
CA TRP A 324 14.49 -30.12 9.84
C TRP A 324 14.07 -28.67 10.06
N MET A 325 13.37 -28.37 11.17
CA MET A 325 12.95 -27.01 11.48
C MET A 325 14.15 -26.14 11.82
N GLN A 326 14.99 -26.59 12.74
CA GLN A 326 16.20 -25.88 13.14
C GLN A 326 17.21 -25.77 11.97
N THR A 327 17.27 -26.78 11.13
CA THR A 327 18.20 -26.83 9.98
C THR A 327 17.82 -25.84 8.89
N LEU A 328 16.53 -25.74 8.56
CA LEU A 328 16.06 -25.01 7.38
C LEU A 328 15.59 -23.59 7.67
N PHE A 329 15.42 -23.21 8.93
CA PHE A 329 14.94 -21.89 9.31
C PHE A 329 15.90 -21.15 10.23
N LYS A 330 15.90 -19.82 10.10
CA LYS A 330 16.54 -18.87 11.01
C LYS A 330 15.47 -18.30 11.94
N ASP A 331 15.86 -17.88 13.11
CA ASP A 331 14.96 -17.25 14.07
C ASP A 331 14.46 -15.90 13.58
N PHE A 332 15.30 -15.16 12.85
CA PHE A 332 15.01 -13.79 12.41
C PHE A 332 15.39 -13.54 10.95
N SER A 333 14.63 -12.64 10.34
CA SER A 333 14.96 -11.99 9.09
C SER A 333 14.88 -10.46 9.29
N ASN A 334 15.17 -9.69 8.27
CA ASN A 334 15.15 -8.23 8.32
C ASN A 334 14.29 -7.62 7.22
N THR A 335 13.75 -6.44 7.53
CA THR A 335 13.08 -5.56 6.58
C THR A 335 13.71 -4.18 6.60
N THR A 336 13.75 -3.53 5.47
CA THR A 336 14.19 -2.13 5.34
C THR A 336 13.20 -1.39 4.47
N ARG A 337 12.75 -0.22 4.93
CA ARG A 337 11.91 0.68 4.14
C ARG A 337 12.52 2.08 4.15
N VAL A 338 12.54 2.70 2.98
CA VAL A 338 12.87 4.11 2.81
C VAL A 338 11.76 4.74 2.00
N ASN A 339 11.20 5.84 2.48
CA ASN A 339 10.21 6.64 1.75
C ASN A 339 10.64 8.11 1.78
N ILE A 340 10.54 8.77 0.64
CA ILE A 340 10.77 10.21 0.52
C ILE A 340 9.63 10.76 -0.33
N ASN A 341 8.98 11.82 0.14
CA ASN A 341 7.97 12.51 -0.62
C ASN A 341 8.07 14.03 -0.49
N VAL A 342 7.65 14.70 -1.54
CA VAL A 342 7.58 16.16 -1.63
C VAL A 342 6.19 16.57 -2.03
N THR A 343 5.59 17.49 -1.29
CA THR A 343 4.29 18.08 -1.61
C THR A 343 4.39 19.60 -1.58
N GLY A 344 3.70 20.27 -2.48
CA GLY A 344 3.69 21.72 -2.56
C GLY A 344 2.89 22.21 -3.75
N GLY A 345 2.95 23.53 -3.99
CA GLY A 345 2.33 24.12 -5.15
C GLY A 345 1.96 25.58 -5.00
N SER A 346 1.43 26.09 -6.08
CA SER A 346 0.86 27.43 -6.21
C SER A 346 -0.62 27.31 -6.62
N PRO A 347 -1.40 28.40 -6.68
CA PRO A 347 -2.75 28.37 -7.20
C PRO A 347 -2.88 27.85 -8.65
N LYS A 348 -1.78 27.86 -9.43
CA LYS A 348 -1.78 27.35 -10.81
C LYS A 348 -1.38 25.87 -10.90
N ILE A 349 -0.43 25.42 -10.09
CA ILE A 349 0.11 24.06 -10.16
C ILE A 349 0.34 23.55 -8.75
N ARG A 350 -0.25 22.40 -8.43
CA ARG A 350 -0.05 21.65 -7.19
C ARG A 350 0.56 20.31 -7.53
N TYR A 351 1.48 19.82 -6.70
CA TYR A 351 2.18 18.57 -6.97
C TYR A 351 2.46 17.76 -5.70
N TYR A 352 2.39 16.45 -5.88
CA TYR A 352 2.90 15.45 -4.96
C TYR A 352 3.82 14.53 -5.74
N VAL A 353 5.03 14.31 -5.25
CA VAL A 353 5.99 13.34 -5.81
C VAL A 353 6.53 12.50 -4.67
N GLY A 354 6.41 11.20 -4.79
CA GLY A 354 6.89 10.22 -3.80
C GLY A 354 7.73 9.13 -4.45
N GLY A 355 8.72 8.65 -3.70
CA GLY A 355 9.52 7.50 -4.02
C GLY A 355 9.74 6.63 -2.79
N SER A 356 9.65 5.31 -2.94
CA SER A 356 9.92 4.38 -1.86
C SER A 356 10.73 3.18 -2.32
N PHE A 357 11.52 2.68 -1.38
CA PHE A 357 12.25 1.42 -1.48
C PHE A 357 11.86 0.54 -0.30
N TYR A 358 11.57 -0.74 -0.57
CA TYR A 358 11.33 -1.75 0.45
C TYR A 358 12.15 -2.99 0.13
N SER A 359 12.82 -3.55 1.12
CA SER A 359 13.56 -4.81 1.03
C SER A 359 13.18 -5.73 2.18
N GLU A 360 12.97 -7.01 1.88
CA GLU A 360 12.61 -8.03 2.85
C GLU A 360 13.40 -9.30 2.58
N GLY A 361 14.09 -9.79 3.59
CA GLY A 361 14.77 -11.08 3.59
C GLY A 361 13.84 -12.23 4.01
N SER A 362 14.32 -13.45 3.89
CA SER A 362 13.61 -14.66 4.30
C SER A 362 14.20 -15.26 5.57
N VAL A 363 13.35 -15.95 6.30
CA VAL A 363 13.75 -16.80 7.45
C VAL A 363 14.34 -18.16 7.04
N PHE A 364 14.39 -18.50 5.75
CA PHE A 364 15.05 -19.73 5.30
C PHE A 364 16.57 -19.64 5.50
N ASN A 365 17.13 -20.74 6.03
CA ASN A 365 18.57 -20.90 6.21
C ASN A 365 19.20 -21.41 4.92
N ILE A 366 19.53 -20.49 4.01
CA ILE A 366 20.15 -20.82 2.73
C ILE A 366 21.64 -20.60 2.86
N SER A 367 22.42 -21.65 2.58
CA SER A 367 23.87 -21.59 2.61
C SER A 367 24.41 -20.82 1.40
N ASP A 368 25.41 -19.98 1.65
CA ASP A 368 26.14 -19.30 0.58
C ASP A 368 26.83 -20.32 -0.33
N LYS A 369 26.71 -20.12 -1.63
CA LYS A 369 27.34 -20.95 -2.66
C LYS A 369 28.22 -20.07 -3.53
N ASP A 370 29.44 -20.52 -3.77
CA ASP A 370 30.37 -19.82 -4.67
C ASP A 370 29.85 -19.78 -6.12
N ARG A 371 28.99 -20.72 -6.51
CA ARG A 371 28.48 -20.85 -7.88
C ARG A 371 27.26 -19.99 -8.17
N TYR A 372 26.38 -19.72 -7.18
CA TYR A 372 25.16 -18.93 -7.33
C TYR A 372 24.56 -18.54 -5.99
N ASP A 373 23.80 -17.45 -5.98
CA ASP A 373 23.03 -16.98 -4.83
C ASP A 373 21.55 -17.37 -4.98
N ALA A 374 21.10 -18.32 -4.15
CA ALA A 374 19.70 -18.73 -4.03
C ALA A 374 19.00 -18.03 -2.86
N SER A 375 19.67 -17.09 -2.17
CA SER A 375 19.11 -16.41 -1.00
C SER A 375 17.78 -15.75 -1.38
N MET A 376 16.79 -15.96 -0.51
CA MET A 376 15.46 -15.43 -0.78
C MET A 376 15.37 -13.98 -0.31
N ARG A 377 15.15 -13.09 -1.27
CA ARG A 377 15.03 -11.65 -1.05
C ARG A 377 13.99 -11.03 -1.97
N TYR A 378 13.17 -10.19 -1.41
CA TYR A 378 12.20 -9.36 -2.14
C TYR A 378 12.60 -7.89 -2.04
N ASN A 379 12.63 -7.20 -3.19
CA ASN A 379 12.83 -5.75 -3.24
C ASN A 379 11.72 -5.11 -4.05
N LYS A 380 11.24 -3.97 -3.59
CA LYS A 380 10.20 -3.16 -4.23
C LYS A 380 10.64 -1.71 -4.33
N PHE A 381 10.59 -1.16 -5.53
CA PHE A 381 10.78 0.25 -5.81
C PHE A 381 9.46 0.83 -6.28
N SER A 382 9.00 1.89 -5.65
CA SER A 382 7.77 2.57 -6.04
C SER A 382 8.04 4.04 -6.30
N PHE A 383 7.39 4.56 -7.33
CA PHE A 383 7.41 5.97 -7.69
C PHE A 383 5.98 6.42 -7.95
N ARG A 384 5.62 7.62 -7.46
CA ARG A 384 4.32 8.25 -7.73
C ARG A 384 4.50 9.75 -7.95
N SER A 385 3.77 10.27 -8.95
CA SER A 385 3.69 11.70 -9.21
C SER A 385 2.25 12.07 -9.51
N ASN A 386 1.68 12.98 -8.74
CA ASN A 386 0.35 13.56 -8.94
C ASN A 386 0.51 15.07 -9.12
N ILE A 387 0.06 15.59 -10.26
CA ILE A 387 0.17 17.00 -10.62
C ILE A 387 -1.21 17.50 -11.02
N ASP A 388 -1.68 18.58 -10.39
CA ASP A 388 -2.93 19.26 -10.71
C ASP A 388 -2.61 20.66 -11.25
N ILE A 389 -3.12 20.97 -12.43
CA ILE A 389 -2.87 22.21 -13.17
C ILE A 389 -4.20 22.94 -13.39
N ASN A 390 -4.35 24.11 -12.80
CA ASN A 390 -5.45 25.00 -13.11
C ASN A 390 -5.15 25.71 -14.44
N VAL A 391 -5.64 25.13 -15.55
CA VAL A 391 -5.45 25.65 -16.90
C VAL A 391 -6.16 27.00 -17.06
N THR A 392 -7.38 27.06 -16.51
CA THR A 392 -8.15 28.30 -16.35
C THR A 392 -8.76 28.34 -14.94
N SER A 393 -9.50 29.42 -14.61
CA SER A 393 -10.22 29.49 -13.32
C SER A 393 -11.36 28.46 -13.19
N SER A 394 -11.75 27.80 -14.30
CA SER A 394 -12.83 26.82 -14.35
C SER A 394 -12.40 25.46 -14.92
N THR A 395 -11.15 25.33 -15.36
CA THR A 395 -10.63 24.10 -15.99
C THR A 395 -9.41 23.60 -15.24
N GLU A 396 -9.49 22.38 -14.71
CA GLU A 396 -8.37 21.68 -14.03
C GLU A 396 -7.97 20.43 -14.83
N LEU A 397 -6.68 20.32 -15.11
CA LEU A 397 -6.05 19.12 -15.67
C LEU A 397 -5.27 18.42 -14.55
N SER A 398 -5.60 17.17 -14.28
CA SER A 398 -4.90 16.32 -13.32
C SER A 398 -4.15 15.20 -14.04
N LEU A 399 -2.87 15.03 -13.69
CA LEU A 399 -2.00 13.97 -14.18
C LEU A 399 -1.54 13.12 -13.01
N SER A 400 -1.71 11.81 -13.10
CA SER A 400 -1.20 10.86 -12.10
C SER A 400 -0.40 9.78 -12.81
N LEU A 401 0.85 9.63 -12.42
CA LEU A 401 1.77 8.61 -12.92
C LEU A 401 2.28 7.80 -11.73
N SER A 402 2.30 6.49 -11.84
CA SER A 402 3.01 5.64 -10.88
C SER A 402 3.66 4.45 -11.55
N ASN A 403 4.77 4.02 -10.99
CA ASN A 403 5.46 2.81 -11.38
C ASN A 403 5.87 2.05 -10.13
N GLN A 404 5.66 0.74 -10.15
CA GLN A 404 6.15 -0.19 -9.13
C GLN A 404 6.94 -1.28 -9.80
N TYR A 405 8.22 -1.38 -9.43
CA TYR A 405 9.14 -2.41 -9.90
C TYR A 405 9.52 -3.30 -8.72
N GLU A 406 9.29 -4.60 -8.87
CA GLU A 406 9.57 -5.61 -7.85
C GLU A 406 10.56 -6.62 -8.39
N THR A 407 11.50 -7.04 -7.55
CA THR A 407 12.39 -8.17 -7.82
C THR A 407 12.32 -9.16 -6.69
N LYS A 408 12.27 -10.44 -7.02
CA LYS A 408 12.30 -11.52 -6.04
C LYS A 408 13.31 -12.57 -6.48
N ASN A 409 14.30 -12.82 -5.64
CA ASN A 409 15.21 -13.95 -5.77
C ASN A 409 14.75 -15.04 -4.80
N ARG A 410 14.78 -16.31 -5.21
CA ARG A 410 14.37 -17.45 -4.38
C ARG A 410 15.00 -18.74 -4.89
N PRO A 411 15.11 -19.79 -4.05
CA PRO A 411 15.43 -21.13 -4.49
C PRO A 411 14.51 -21.58 -5.64
N TYR A 412 15.02 -22.39 -6.54
CA TYR A 412 14.19 -22.98 -7.58
C TYR A 412 13.19 -23.98 -6.99
N GLY A 413 11.96 -23.95 -7.45
CA GLY A 413 10.89 -24.83 -7.01
C GLY A 413 9.79 -24.08 -6.26
N SER A 414 8.80 -24.84 -5.83
CA SER A 414 7.68 -24.35 -5.04
C SER A 414 8.04 -24.38 -3.56
N LEU A 415 7.79 -23.28 -2.84
CA LEU A 415 7.94 -23.26 -1.39
C LEU A 415 6.91 -24.16 -0.68
N SER A 416 5.73 -24.36 -1.27
CA SER A 416 4.76 -25.36 -0.78
C SER A 416 5.32 -26.77 -0.82
N ASP A 417 6.05 -27.12 -1.90
CA ASP A 417 6.67 -28.44 -2.04
C ASP A 417 7.81 -28.60 -1.03
N LEU A 418 8.64 -27.57 -0.86
CA LEU A 418 9.69 -27.57 0.15
C LEU A 418 9.12 -27.82 1.56
N TYR A 419 8.02 -27.13 1.90
CA TYR A 419 7.31 -27.34 3.16
C TYR A 419 6.76 -28.75 3.29
N ALA A 420 6.18 -29.29 2.21
CA ALA A 420 5.70 -30.65 2.16
C ALA A 420 6.83 -31.68 2.33
N TYR A 421 7.98 -31.47 1.70
CA TYR A 421 9.16 -32.33 1.88
C TYR A 421 9.65 -32.30 3.33
N MET A 422 9.75 -31.11 3.94
CA MET A 422 10.16 -30.94 5.32
C MET A 422 9.27 -31.71 6.30
N ILE A 423 7.93 -31.58 6.15
CA ILE A 423 6.97 -32.26 7.04
C ILE A 423 6.97 -33.79 6.83
N ARG A 424 7.19 -34.26 5.59
CA ARG A 424 7.12 -35.68 5.24
C ARG A 424 8.42 -36.42 5.47
N THR A 425 9.56 -35.71 5.56
CA THR A 425 10.86 -36.35 5.75
C THR A 425 11.10 -36.58 7.24
N SER A 426 11.22 -37.85 7.63
CA SER A 426 11.50 -38.20 9.03
C SER A 426 12.88 -37.70 9.46
N PRO A 427 13.10 -37.49 10.75
CA PRO A 427 14.40 -37.05 11.30
C PRO A 427 15.54 -38.05 11.07
N ILE A 428 15.20 -39.31 10.78
CA ILE A 428 16.17 -40.41 10.56
C ILE A 428 16.34 -40.81 9.09
N ALA A 429 15.65 -40.10 8.15
CA ALA A 429 15.59 -40.54 6.75
C ALA A 429 16.92 -40.35 6.00
N THR A 430 17.65 -39.28 6.30
CA THR A 430 18.86 -38.87 5.59
C THR A 430 19.56 -37.76 6.36
N PRO A 431 20.90 -37.65 6.36
CA PRO A 431 21.57 -36.44 6.79
C PRO A 431 21.31 -35.29 5.82
N THR A 432 21.64 -34.06 6.20
CA THR A 432 21.60 -32.90 5.32
C THR A 432 22.57 -33.04 4.14
N ILE A 433 23.82 -33.34 4.48
CA ILE A 433 24.96 -33.65 3.61
C ILE A 433 25.77 -34.73 4.35
N TYR A 434 26.39 -35.65 3.62
CA TYR A 434 27.33 -36.62 4.21
C TYR A 434 28.61 -35.93 4.67
N SER A 435 29.34 -36.56 5.61
CA SER A 435 30.54 -35.99 6.21
C SER A 435 31.67 -35.70 5.20
N ASP A 436 31.70 -36.41 4.07
CA ASP A 436 32.62 -36.21 2.95
C ASP A 436 32.18 -35.08 1.97
N GLY A 437 31.04 -34.45 2.21
CA GLY A 437 30.46 -33.40 1.34
C GLY A 437 29.55 -33.94 0.24
N THR A 438 29.36 -35.25 0.12
CA THR A 438 28.45 -35.87 -0.84
C THR A 438 26.99 -35.51 -0.51
N LEU A 439 26.21 -35.17 -1.54
CA LEU A 439 24.81 -34.74 -1.36
C LEU A 439 23.92 -35.96 -1.06
N ALA A 440 23.34 -35.93 0.14
CA ALA A 440 22.52 -37.01 0.66
C ALA A 440 21.10 -36.97 0.07
N LYS A 441 20.53 -38.14 -0.21
CA LYS A 441 19.12 -38.31 -0.56
C LYS A 441 18.57 -39.53 0.15
N PRO A 442 17.37 -39.50 0.77
CA PRO A 442 16.77 -40.67 1.36
C PRO A 442 16.47 -41.74 0.31
N SER A 443 16.39 -43.00 0.70
CA SER A 443 16.00 -44.10 -0.19
C SER A 443 14.64 -43.85 -0.86
N THR A 444 13.72 -43.19 -0.16
CA THR A 444 12.42 -42.74 -0.65
C THR A 444 12.20 -41.29 -0.30
N GLY A 445 11.65 -40.51 -1.22
CA GLY A 445 11.34 -39.07 -1.01
C GLY A 445 12.44 -38.12 -1.46
N THR A 446 12.47 -36.95 -0.86
CA THR A 446 13.35 -35.84 -1.27
C THR A 446 14.00 -35.24 -0.02
N ASN A 447 15.30 -34.96 -0.10
CA ASN A 447 16.02 -34.24 0.96
C ASN A 447 15.63 -32.75 0.91
N PRO A 448 14.96 -32.20 1.95
CA PRO A 448 14.53 -30.80 1.98
C PRO A 448 15.70 -29.82 1.90
N TYR A 449 16.84 -30.16 2.48
CA TYR A 449 18.05 -29.33 2.42
C TYR A 449 18.55 -29.17 0.98
N ASN A 450 18.57 -30.24 0.19
CA ASN A 450 18.97 -30.18 -1.21
C ASN A 450 17.97 -29.38 -2.06
N SER A 451 16.67 -29.50 -1.76
CA SER A 451 15.63 -28.70 -2.44
C SER A 451 15.82 -27.22 -2.19
N LEU A 452 16.19 -26.84 -0.97
CA LEU A 452 16.42 -25.44 -0.61
C LEU A 452 17.75 -24.91 -1.15
N ASN A 453 18.82 -25.70 -1.06
CA ASN A 453 20.20 -25.21 -1.26
C ASN A 453 20.84 -25.64 -2.56
N ASN A 454 20.40 -26.73 -3.20
CA ASN A 454 21.12 -27.35 -4.32
C ASN A 454 20.28 -27.48 -5.62
N SER A 455 19.07 -26.92 -5.67
CA SER A 455 18.17 -27.01 -6.82
C SER A 455 18.34 -25.88 -7.84
N GLY A 456 19.22 -24.90 -7.56
CA GLY A 456 19.35 -23.68 -8.34
C GLY A 456 18.47 -22.53 -7.80
N TYR A 457 18.15 -21.55 -8.65
CA TYR A 457 17.41 -20.36 -8.22
C TYR A 457 16.47 -19.82 -9.29
N SER A 458 15.48 -19.05 -8.83
CA SER A 458 14.54 -18.31 -9.66
C SER A 458 14.65 -16.81 -9.36
N GLN A 459 14.60 -16.01 -10.42
CA GLN A 459 14.52 -14.56 -10.34
C GLN A 459 13.21 -14.10 -10.99
N ASP A 460 12.34 -13.53 -10.18
CA ASP A 460 11.07 -12.97 -10.64
C ASP A 460 11.20 -11.44 -10.71
N PHE A 461 10.69 -10.87 -11.79
CA PHE A 461 10.68 -9.43 -12.05
C PHE A 461 9.26 -9.01 -12.40
N PHE A 462 8.74 -7.99 -11.72
CA PHE A 462 7.40 -7.46 -11.94
C PHE A 462 7.49 -5.95 -12.15
N ASN A 463 6.81 -5.46 -13.16
CA ASN A 463 6.72 -4.03 -13.44
C ASN A 463 5.27 -3.62 -13.68
N ASN A 464 4.77 -2.69 -12.87
CA ASN A 464 3.44 -2.11 -12.96
C ASN A 464 3.56 -0.63 -13.27
N ALA A 465 3.26 -0.23 -14.50
CA ALA A 465 3.18 1.16 -14.92
C ALA A 465 1.73 1.59 -15.00
N GLN A 466 1.38 2.71 -14.37
CA GLN A 466 0.02 3.23 -14.28
C GLN A 466 0.00 4.71 -14.65
N SER A 467 -0.97 5.10 -15.46
CA SER A 467 -1.21 6.49 -15.79
C SER A 467 -2.70 6.83 -15.68
N LEU A 468 -2.99 8.05 -15.29
CA LEU A 468 -4.33 8.60 -15.24
C LEU A 468 -4.28 10.09 -15.61
N ILE A 469 -5.07 10.47 -16.60
CA ILE A 469 -5.27 11.85 -17.02
C ILE A 469 -6.74 12.17 -16.75
N SER A 470 -7.01 13.28 -16.08
CA SER A 470 -8.35 13.74 -15.77
C SER A 470 -8.49 15.22 -16.10
N LEU A 471 -9.54 15.59 -16.83
CA LEU A 471 -9.90 16.95 -17.15
C LEU A 471 -11.23 17.27 -16.49
N THR A 472 -11.23 18.26 -15.60
CA THR A 472 -12.44 18.74 -14.91
C THR A 472 -12.78 20.14 -15.42
N GLN A 473 -14.03 20.33 -15.85
CA GLN A 473 -14.59 21.63 -16.25
C GLN A 473 -15.71 22.02 -15.30
N ASP A 474 -15.57 23.17 -14.64
CA ASP A 474 -16.61 23.78 -13.82
C ASP A 474 -17.50 24.68 -14.73
N PHE A 475 -18.75 24.27 -14.88
CA PHE A 475 -19.76 24.98 -15.66
C PHE A 475 -20.63 25.94 -14.84
N SER A 476 -20.29 26.16 -13.57
CA SER A 476 -21.11 26.94 -12.62
C SER A 476 -21.38 28.34 -13.11
N LYS A 477 -20.44 28.97 -13.83
CA LYS A 477 -20.58 30.33 -14.39
C LYS A 477 -21.16 30.34 -15.80
N MET A 478 -21.01 29.23 -16.56
CA MET A 478 -21.42 29.21 -17.98
C MET A 478 -22.81 28.65 -18.20
N VAL A 479 -23.24 27.67 -17.38
CA VAL A 479 -24.51 26.95 -17.57
C VAL A 479 -25.43 27.12 -16.36
N THR A 480 -25.03 26.55 -15.21
CA THR A 480 -25.79 26.62 -13.95
C THR A 480 -24.88 26.38 -12.75
N PRO A 481 -25.07 27.14 -11.64
CA PRO A 481 -24.29 26.96 -10.43
C PRO A 481 -24.33 25.48 -9.95
N GLY A 482 -23.14 24.95 -9.62
CA GLY A 482 -22.98 23.58 -9.10
C GLY A 482 -22.80 22.48 -10.14
N LEU A 483 -22.81 22.82 -11.46
CA LEU A 483 -22.56 21.82 -12.52
C LEU A 483 -21.07 21.73 -12.83
N LYS A 484 -20.54 20.49 -12.77
CA LYS A 484 -19.17 20.13 -13.15
C LYS A 484 -19.17 18.91 -14.04
N ALA A 485 -18.31 18.89 -15.05
CA ALA A 485 -18.04 17.70 -15.84
C ALA A 485 -16.58 17.26 -15.67
N ASN A 486 -16.35 15.96 -15.73
CA ASN A 486 -15.04 15.36 -15.64
C ASN A 486 -14.88 14.26 -16.70
N VAL A 487 -13.73 14.24 -17.35
CA VAL A 487 -13.34 13.16 -18.28
C VAL A 487 -12.04 12.57 -17.79
N LYS A 488 -11.97 11.23 -17.67
CA LYS A 488 -10.79 10.51 -17.25
C LYS A 488 -10.39 9.49 -18.30
N PHE A 489 -9.09 9.36 -18.48
CA PHE A 489 -8.48 8.30 -19.29
C PHE A 489 -7.35 7.67 -18.47
N SER A 490 -7.32 6.34 -18.36
CA SER A 490 -6.19 5.63 -17.76
C SER A 490 -5.66 4.55 -18.69
N TRP A 491 -4.35 4.38 -18.62
CA TRP A 491 -3.63 3.31 -19.29
C TRP A 491 -2.68 2.67 -18.28
N ASP A 492 -2.87 1.37 -18.05
CA ASP A 492 -2.09 0.59 -17.09
C ASP A 492 -1.46 -0.61 -17.82
N ALA A 493 -0.19 -0.89 -17.56
CA ALA A 493 0.54 -2.01 -18.09
C ALA A 493 1.23 -2.79 -16.97
N TYR A 494 1.01 -4.08 -16.94
CA TYR A 494 1.72 -5.02 -16.11
C TYR A 494 2.60 -5.91 -16.97
N ASN A 495 3.85 -6.09 -16.58
CA ASN A 495 4.77 -7.03 -17.21
C ASN A 495 5.53 -7.80 -16.14
N ALA A 496 5.60 -9.10 -16.29
CA ALA A 496 6.38 -9.95 -15.43
C ALA A 496 7.20 -10.95 -16.26
N HIS A 497 8.38 -11.28 -15.73
CA HIS A 497 9.16 -12.39 -16.27
C HIS A 497 9.89 -13.10 -15.14
N THR A 498 9.99 -14.42 -15.28
CA THR A 498 10.72 -15.30 -14.38
C THR A 498 11.86 -15.96 -15.13
N LEU A 499 13.04 -15.90 -14.57
CA LEU A 499 14.23 -16.63 -15.02
C LEU A 499 14.53 -17.74 -14.02
N ASN A 500 14.42 -19.00 -14.45
CA ASN A 500 14.79 -20.15 -13.63
C ASN A 500 16.14 -20.68 -14.10
N ARG A 501 17.08 -20.81 -13.18
CA ARG A 501 18.36 -21.49 -13.35
C ARG A 501 18.34 -22.75 -12.51
N ILE A 502 18.08 -23.86 -13.17
CA ILE A 502 17.77 -25.13 -12.54
C ILE A 502 19.06 -25.95 -12.46
N VAL A 503 19.36 -26.43 -11.26
CA VAL A 503 20.43 -27.39 -11.00
C VAL A 503 19.80 -28.74 -10.68
N THR A 504 20.29 -29.79 -11.31
CA THR A 504 19.99 -31.16 -10.92
C THR A 504 21.28 -31.75 -10.34
N PRO A 505 21.42 -31.80 -9.00
CA PRO A 505 22.64 -32.33 -8.40
C PRO A 505 22.67 -33.87 -8.46
N SER A 506 23.87 -34.45 -8.58
CA SER A 506 24.04 -35.86 -8.27
C SER A 506 23.83 -36.08 -6.77
N THR A 507 22.95 -37.02 -6.42
CA THR A 507 22.65 -37.35 -5.02
C THR A 507 22.77 -38.84 -4.77
N TYR A 508 23.11 -39.18 -3.55
CA TYR A 508 23.50 -40.51 -3.17
C TYR A 508 22.79 -40.97 -1.89
N TYR A 509 22.67 -42.27 -1.73
CA TYR A 509 22.23 -42.95 -0.50
C TYR A 509 23.36 -43.86 0.00
N ALA A 510 23.77 -43.65 1.24
CA ALA A 510 24.80 -44.49 1.88
C ALA A 510 24.20 -45.82 2.34
N THR A 511 24.85 -46.92 2.04
CA THR A 511 24.43 -48.27 2.40
C THR A 511 25.26 -48.86 3.51
N GLY A 512 26.43 -48.33 3.80
CA GLY A 512 27.35 -48.81 4.82
C GLY A 512 28.69 -48.09 4.76
N ARG A 513 29.70 -48.72 5.40
CA ARG A 513 31.10 -48.33 5.29
C ARG A 513 31.93 -49.51 4.84
N ASP A 514 32.94 -49.24 4.03
CA ASP A 514 33.96 -50.23 3.66
C ASP A 514 34.93 -50.56 4.82
N GLU A 515 35.90 -51.46 4.58
CA GLU A 515 36.91 -51.86 5.58
C GLU A 515 37.82 -50.69 5.99
N GLU A 516 38.00 -49.69 5.13
CA GLU A 516 38.76 -48.47 5.37
C GLU A 516 37.95 -47.39 6.10
N GLY A 517 36.63 -47.56 6.29
CA GLY A 517 35.72 -46.64 6.96
C GLY A 517 35.08 -45.58 6.03
N ASN A 518 35.32 -45.65 4.71
CA ASN A 518 34.66 -44.78 3.77
C ASN A 518 33.20 -45.18 3.54
N LEU A 519 32.35 -44.25 3.17
CA LEU A 519 30.94 -44.52 2.90
C LEU A 519 30.76 -45.24 1.55
N ASP A 520 30.00 -46.32 1.57
CA ASP A 520 29.50 -46.99 0.37
C ASP A 520 28.22 -46.32 -0.11
N PHE A 521 28.21 -45.91 -1.38
CA PHE A 521 27.11 -45.16 -1.95
C PHE A 521 26.38 -45.88 -3.09
N VAL A 522 25.07 -45.75 -3.08
CA VAL A 522 24.23 -45.98 -4.25
C VAL A 522 23.80 -44.62 -4.82
N ARG A 523 24.10 -44.38 -6.09
CA ARG A 523 23.67 -43.14 -6.78
C ARG A 523 22.15 -43.16 -6.95
N SER A 524 21.47 -42.19 -6.32
CA SER A 524 20.01 -42.05 -6.35
C SER A 524 19.52 -41.13 -7.48
N THR A 525 20.28 -40.10 -7.78
CA THR A 525 19.99 -39.18 -8.90
C THR A 525 21.27 -38.90 -9.66
N GLU A 526 21.18 -38.95 -11.01
CA GLU A 526 22.26 -38.50 -11.87
C GLU A 526 22.11 -37.00 -12.10
N GLY A 527 23.12 -36.24 -11.76
CA GLY A 527 23.15 -34.79 -11.89
C GLY A 527 23.54 -34.32 -13.26
N SER A 528 23.42 -33.01 -13.47
CA SER A 528 23.90 -32.32 -14.67
C SER A 528 25.01 -31.33 -14.28
N ASP A 529 26.09 -31.30 -15.05
CA ASP A 529 27.22 -30.39 -14.84
C ASP A 529 26.90 -28.93 -15.13
N TYR A 530 25.79 -28.66 -15.80
CA TYR A 530 25.37 -27.32 -16.20
C TYR A 530 23.96 -26.98 -15.76
N MET A 531 23.73 -25.68 -15.54
CA MET A 531 22.41 -25.16 -15.18
C MET A 531 21.50 -25.07 -16.42
N LYS A 532 20.30 -25.61 -16.31
CA LYS A 532 19.24 -25.41 -17.32
C LYS A 532 18.59 -24.04 -17.10
N LEU A 533 18.47 -23.27 -18.18
CA LEU A 533 17.76 -21.99 -18.17
C LEU A 533 16.35 -22.16 -18.75
N THR A 534 15.34 -21.75 -17.99
CA THR A 534 13.96 -21.59 -18.48
C THR A 534 13.45 -20.18 -18.21
N ARG A 535 12.52 -19.72 -19.05
CA ARG A 535 11.92 -18.38 -18.95
C ARG A 535 10.41 -18.49 -19.05
N THR A 536 9.72 -17.67 -18.24
CA THR A 536 8.27 -17.49 -18.33
C THR A 536 7.98 -15.99 -18.36
N ASN A 537 7.07 -15.59 -19.23
CA ASN A 537 6.65 -14.20 -19.37
C ASN A 537 5.14 -14.12 -19.17
N SER A 538 4.68 -13.04 -18.57
CA SER A 538 3.28 -12.66 -18.50
C SER A 538 3.13 -11.14 -18.57
N GLY A 539 1.98 -10.66 -18.97
CA GLY A 539 1.75 -9.22 -19.02
C GLY A 539 0.34 -8.90 -19.45
N THR A 540 -0.17 -7.81 -18.96
CA THR A 540 -1.52 -7.34 -19.26
C THR A 540 -1.54 -5.86 -19.55
N ARG A 541 -2.57 -5.42 -20.25
CA ARG A 541 -2.84 -4.02 -20.53
C ARG A 541 -4.30 -3.72 -20.19
N THR A 542 -4.51 -2.64 -19.42
CA THR A 542 -5.86 -2.16 -19.10
C THR A 542 -6.01 -0.72 -19.56
N ILE A 543 -7.07 -0.43 -20.29
CA ILE A 543 -7.47 0.91 -20.71
C ILE A 543 -8.83 1.20 -20.10
N ASN A 544 -8.98 2.36 -19.43
CA ASN A 544 -10.25 2.84 -18.92
C ASN A 544 -10.53 4.23 -19.46
N PHE A 545 -11.78 4.47 -19.79
CA PHE A 545 -12.33 5.78 -20.12
C PHE A 545 -13.57 6.02 -19.27
N GLU A 546 -13.69 7.22 -18.71
CA GLU A 546 -14.81 7.65 -17.88
C GLU A 546 -15.17 9.08 -18.22
N ALA A 547 -16.47 9.35 -18.39
CA ALA A 547 -17.01 10.70 -18.51
C ALA A 547 -18.16 10.86 -17.52
N SER A 548 -18.12 11.93 -16.73
CA SER A 548 -19.16 12.18 -15.71
C SER A 548 -19.60 13.63 -15.69
N ALA A 549 -20.86 13.84 -15.32
CA ALA A 549 -21.43 15.15 -15.01
C ALA A 549 -22.00 15.11 -13.59
N ASN A 550 -21.56 16.04 -12.76
CA ASN A 550 -21.98 16.19 -11.37
C ASN A 550 -22.69 17.53 -11.20
N TYR A 551 -23.83 17.51 -10.55
CA TYR A 551 -24.60 18.68 -10.15
C TYR A 551 -24.86 18.64 -8.65
N ASP A 552 -24.59 19.74 -7.95
CA ASP A 552 -24.92 19.91 -6.54
C ASP A 552 -25.29 21.36 -6.27
N ARG A 553 -26.50 21.58 -5.77
CA ARG A 553 -26.98 22.93 -5.47
C ARG A 553 -27.96 22.96 -4.30
N LEU A 554 -27.81 23.98 -3.46
CA LEU A 554 -28.73 24.33 -2.38
C LEU A 554 -29.73 25.42 -2.89
N PHE A 555 -31.02 25.14 -2.81
CA PHE A 555 -32.11 26.05 -3.17
C PHE A 555 -32.82 26.55 -1.92
N GLY A 556 -32.98 27.87 -1.80
CA GLY A 556 -33.72 28.49 -0.72
C GLY A 556 -33.25 28.09 0.67
N GLU A 557 -31.94 27.80 0.83
CA GLU A 557 -31.28 27.37 2.09
C GLU A 557 -31.85 26.09 2.74
N LYS A 558 -32.77 25.41 2.08
CA LYS A 558 -33.54 24.27 2.65
C LYS A 558 -33.48 23.03 1.81
N HIS A 559 -33.42 23.16 0.49
CA HIS A 559 -33.55 22.08 -0.45
C HIS A 559 -32.23 21.88 -1.17
N ARG A 560 -31.52 20.81 -0.87
CA ARG A 560 -30.31 20.44 -1.59
C ARG A 560 -30.62 19.35 -2.61
N VAL A 561 -30.22 19.59 -3.84
CA VAL A 561 -30.40 18.64 -4.95
C VAL A 561 -29.04 18.29 -5.51
N GLY A 562 -28.74 17.00 -5.57
CA GLY A 562 -27.54 16.47 -6.20
C GLY A 562 -27.91 15.50 -7.33
N ALA A 563 -27.12 15.49 -8.40
CA ALA A 563 -27.23 14.52 -9.48
C ALA A 563 -25.85 14.13 -10.00
N LEU A 564 -25.69 12.87 -10.36
CA LEU A 564 -24.52 12.34 -11.05
C LEU A 564 -25.01 11.55 -12.26
N PHE A 565 -24.39 11.80 -13.41
CA PHE A 565 -24.45 10.92 -14.58
C PHE A 565 -23.03 10.48 -14.93
N LEU A 566 -22.86 9.21 -15.22
CA LEU A 566 -21.58 8.59 -15.52
C LEU A 566 -21.69 7.65 -16.73
N PHE A 567 -20.69 7.74 -17.59
CA PHE A 567 -20.39 6.76 -18.63
C PHE A 567 -19.00 6.18 -18.40
N SER A 568 -18.82 4.88 -18.49
CA SER A 568 -17.55 4.21 -18.28
C SER A 568 -17.31 3.08 -19.30
N MET A 569 -16.04 2.92 -19.70
CA MET A 569 -15.57 1.84 -20.55
C MET A 569 -14.27 1.28 -19.98
N ARG A 570 -14.13 -0.04 -19.99
CA ARG A 570 -12.91 -0.75 -19.60
C ARG A 570 -12.57 -1.80 -20.65
N ASN A 571 -11.28 -1.88 -21.01
CA ASN A 571 -10.71 -2.89 -21.89
C ASN A 571 -9.47 -3.48 -21.22
N TYR A 572 -9.54 -4.77 -20.88
CA TYR A 572 -8.43 -5.54 -20.34
C TYR A 572 -7.98 -6.55 -21.39
N THR A 573 -6.68 -6.66 -21.61
CA THR A 573 -6.06 -7.57 -22.59
C THR A 573 -4.91 -8.30 -21.93
N ASP A 574 -4.86 -9.63 -22.07
CA ASP A 574 -3.68 -10.43 -21.79
C ASP A 574 -2.74 -10.36 -23.01
N ASN A 575 -1.48 -9.98 -22.79
CA ASN A 575 -0.47 -9.85 -23.85
C ASN A 575 0.24 -11.19 -24.16
N PHE A 576 0.08 -12.21 -23.28
CA PHE A 576 0.70 -13.53 -23.38
C PHE A 576 -0.35 -14.63 -23.15
N PRO A 577 -1.44 -14.66 -23.92
CA PRO A 577 -2.54 -15.60 -23.69
C PRO A 577 -2.07 -17.04 -23.86
N GLY A 578 -2.46 -17.92 -22.93
CA GLY A 578 -2.13 -19.34 -22.97
C GLY A 578 -2.97 -20.15 -23.97
N ASN A 579 -4.12 -19.59 -24.38
CA ASN A 579 -5.06 -20.21 -25.31
C ASN A 579 -5.82 -19.15 -26.10
N TYR A 580 -6.63 -19.61 -27.08
CA TYR A 580 -7.37 -18.72 -27.98
C TYR A 580 -8.46 -17.91 -27.26
N VAL A 581 -9.06 -18.46 -26.21
CA VAL A 581 -10.13 -17.77 -25.44
C VAL A 581 -9.55 -16.62 -24.64
N ASP A 582 -8.40 -16.82 -24.00
CA ASP A 582 -7.71 -15.79 -23.21
C ASP A 582 -7.15 -14.64 -24.09
N ALA A 583 -7.03 -14.87 -25.40
CA ALA A 583 -6.60 -13.85 -26.37
C ALA A 583 -7.66 -12.76 -26.61
N PHE A 584 -8.93 -13.02 -26.28
CA PHE A 584 -9.97 -12.00 -26.41
C PHE A 584 -9.86 -10.98 -25.29
N ALA A 585 -9.99 -9.70 -25.66
CA ALA A 585 -10.01 -8.61 -24.69
C ALA A 585 -11.31 -8.63 -23.87
N HIS A 586 -11.18 -8.54 -22.54
CA HIS A 586 -12.32 -8.38 -21.64
C HIS A 586 -12.79 -6.94 -21.64
N LYS A 587 -14.02 -6.71 -22.08
CA LYS A 587 -14.62 -5.38 -22.28
C LYS A 587 -15.83 -5.19 -21.39
N ASN A 588 -15.87 -4.08 -20.68
CA ASN A 588 -17.02 -3.63 -19.93
C ASN A 588 -17.42 -2.23 -20.37
N ILE A 589 -18.72 -1.98 -20.44
CA ILE A 589 -19.28 -0.66 -20.71
C ILE A 589 -20.44 -0.44 -19.74
N GLY A 590 -20.60 0.79 -19.26
CA GLY A 590 -21.66 1.08 -18.31
C GLY A 590 -22.10 2.53 -18.31
N ILE A 591 -23.36 2.71 -17.95
CA ILE A 591 -23.94 4.00 -17.59
C ILE A 591 -24.40 3.88 -16.15
N ALA A 592 -24.15 4.90 -15.33
CA ALA A 592 -24.66 4.96 -13.97
C ALA A 592 -25.23 6.36 -13.67
N GLY A 593 -26.20 6.40 -12.79
CA GLY A 593 -26.80 7.65 -12.34
C GLY A 593 -27.12 7.63 -10.86
N ARG A 594 -27.02 8.79 -10.23
CA ARG A 594 -27.43 9.05 -8.86
C ARG A 594 -28.22 10.36 -8.79
N ALA A 595 -29.31 10.33 -8.04
CA ALA A 595 -30.04 11.51 -7.63
C ALA A 595 -30.14 11.56 -6.12
N THR A 596 -29.79 12.70 -5.52
CA THR A 596 -29.88 12.92 -4.08
C THR A 596 -30.71 14.15 -3.78
N TYR A 597 -31.49 14.10 -2.74
CA TYR A 597 -32.26 15.21 -2.23
C TYR A 597 -32.14 15.26 -0.71
N SER A 598 -31.91 16.46 -0.14
CA SER A 598 -32.04 16.68 1.29
C SER A 598 -32.92 17.91 1.59
N TYR A 599 -33.68 17.81 2.69
CA TYR A 599 -34.51 18.89 3.20
C TYR A 599 -34.04 19.27 4.60
N TYR A 600 -33.57 20.53 4.77
CA TYR A 600 -32.93 21.05 5.98
C TYR A 600 -31.76 20.23 6.51
N ASP A 601 -31.10 19.46 5.65
CA ASP A 601 -30.08 18.46 6.04
C ASP A 601 -30.52 17.50 7.17
N ARG A 602 -31.84 17.25 7.24
CA ARG A 602 -32.48 16.31 8.18
C ARG A 602 -33.11 15.12 7.51
N TYR A 603 -33.80 15.36 6.38
CA TYR A 603 -34.46 14.30 5.61
C TYR A 603 -33.66 14.09 4.33
N PHE A 604 -33.30 12.86 4.06
CA PHE A 604 -32.46 12.51 2.93
C PHE A 604 -33.17 11.44 2.09
N ALA A 605 -33.08 11.56 0.78
CA ALA A 605 -33.50 10.54 -0.18
C ALA A 605 -32.41 10.40 -1.25
N GLU A 606 -32.11 9.16 -1.62
CA GLU A 606 -31.12 8.83 -2.64
C GLU A 606 -31.64 7.73 -3.54
N PHE A 607 -31.49 7.94 -4.84
CA PHE A 607 -31.77 6.95 -5.88
C PHE A 607 -30.51 6.74 -6.72
N ASN A 608 -30.09 5.48 -6.88
CA ASN A 608 -28.98 5.11 -7.73
C ASN A 608 -29.42 4.06 -8.74
N PHE A 609 -28.81 4.11 -9.92
CA PHE A 609 -28.92 3.01 -10.88
C PHE A 609 -27.58 2.80 -11.60
N GLY A 610 -27.32 1.53 -11.94
CA GLY A 610 -26.27 1.11 -12.86
C GLY A 610 -26.88 0.33 -14.01
N TYR A 611 -26.45 0.59 -15.24
CA TYR A 611 -26.78 -0.18 -16.43
C TYR A 611 -25.48 -0.59 -17.10
N ASN A 612 -25.06 -1.84 -16.86
CA ASN A 612 -23.73 -2.31 -17.19
C ASN A 612 -23.78 -3.52 -18.12
N GLY A 613 -22.88 -3.56 -19.10
CA GLY A 613 -22.74 -4.64 -20.05
C GLY A 613 -21.35 -5.26 -20.05
N SER A 614 -21.29 -6.57 -20.34
CA SER A 614 -20.07 -7.35 -20.49
C SER A 614 -20.18 -8.27 -21.70
N GLU A 615 -19.06 -8.43 -22.39
CA GLU A 615 -18.93 -9.37 -23.53
C GLU A 615 -19.03 -10.84 -23.11
N ASN A 616 -18.91 -11.17 -21.83
CA ASN A 616 -19.03 -12.54 -21.32
C ASN A 616 -20.43 -13.15 -21.53
N PHE A 617 -21.43 -12.30 -21.86
CA PHE A 617 -22.80 -12.74 -22.08
C PHE A 617 -23.17 -12.69 -23.56
N ALA A 618 -24.17 -13.51 -23.94
CA ALA A 618 -24.75 -13.48 -25.29
C ALA A 618 -25.25 -12.07 -25.66
N PRO A 619 -25.20 -11.65 -26.94
CA PRO A 619 -25.50 -10.28 -27.35
C PRO A 619 -26.80 -9.69 -26.81
N ASP A 620 -27.84 -10.49 -26.69
CA ASP A 620 -29.18 -10.16 -26.19
C ASP A 620 -29.26 -10.07 -24.66
N LYS A 621 -28.23 -10.57 -23.92
CA LYS A 621 -28.19 -10.65 -22.45
C LYS A 621 -26.99 -9.94 -21.83
N ARG A 622 -26.31 -9.09 -22.61
CA ARG A 622 -25.07 -8.42 -22.19
C ARG A 622 -25.29 -7.37 -21.12
N PHE A 623 -26.47 -6.77 -21.05
CA PHE A 623 -26.73 -5.63 -20.18
C PHE A 623 -27.66 -5.98 -19.03
N GLY A 624 -27.32 -5.53 -17.85
CA GLY A 624 -28.10 -5.65 -16.63
C GLY A 624 -28.41 -4.29 -16.01
N PHE A 625 -29.61 -4.13 -15.44
CA PHE A 625 -30.05 -2.92 -14.74
C PHE A 625 -30.07 -3.16 -13.23
N PHE A 626 -29.42 -2.28 -12.46
CA PHE A 626 -29.19 -2.42 -11.01
C PHE A 626 -29.67 -1.15 -10.29
N PRO A 627 -30.94 -1.02 -9.94
CA PRO A 627 -31.46 0.12 -9.19
C PRO A 627 -31.25 -0.05 -7.68
N SER A 628 -31.09 1.07 -6.95
CA SER A 628 -31.17 1.12 -5.50
C SER A 628 -31.80 2.42 -5.01
N PHE A 629 -32.47 2.37 -3.87
CA PHE A 629 -33.12 3.49 -3.21
C PHE A 629 -32.80 3.51 -1.73
N ALA A 630 -32.55 4.70 -1.17
CA ALA A 630 -32.33 4.89 0.25
C ALA A 630 -33.02 6.15 0.77
N ILE A 631 -33.48 6.09 2.01
CA ILE A 631 -33.99 7.23 2.76
C ILE A 631 -33.28 7.31 4.11
N GLY A 632 -33.08 8.51 4.61
CA GLY A 632 -32.42 8.77 5.88
C GLY A 632 -33.05 9.93 6.62
N TYR A 633 -32.95 9.91 7.95
CA TYR A 633 -33.33 10.97 8.85
C TYR A 633 -32.22 11.16 9.91
N MET A 634 -31.84 12.42 10.16
CA MET A 634 -30.86 12.82 11.18
C MET A 634 -31.49 13.70 12.23
#